data_41424fb39f6aeef0d6efedac60b84781
#
_entry.id   41424fb39f6aeef0d6efedac60b84781
#
_cell.length_a   1.000
_cell.length_b   1.000
_cell.length_c   1.000
_cell.angle_alpha   90.00
_cell.angle_beta   90.00
_cell.angle_gamma   90.00
#
_symmetry.space_group_name_H-M   'P 1'
#
loop_
_entity.id
_entity.type
_entity.pdbx_description
1 polymer ?
#
loop_
_entity_poly.entity_id
_entity_poly.type
_entity_poly.pdbx_seq_one_letter_code
_entity_poly.pdbx_strand_id
1 'polypeptide(L)'
;MYMFNEWRGFDLTKRCEKFYRALRREPVTDPEQIPISIFMPMYPGGLAYYEDPAVMLKYQEDGHFWHLSNVEDDTIPYFMPWFGTGVLASAFGCAVRMPTEDTIEFEPACVTHCLESPKDVARLKMPDPYRDGLMPTVLKFIDYAVAHSDLPVGLTDMNSVLSTVLQLTGYENFFLWCYDDPAAMHELVAMVTEAFIQWTKVQKEHIGEPLNASNGLQGVWGP
;
A
#
# COMPACT_ATOMS: atom_id res chain seq x y z
N MET A 1 15.13 -12.66 -10.09
CA MET A 1 14.79 -12.81 -8.67
C MET A 1 15.73 -11.88 -7.91
N TYR A 2 15.20 -10.79 -7.38
CA TYR A 2 16.00 -9.82 -6.62
C TYR A 2 16.24 -10.43 -5.23
N MET A 3 17.47 -10.79 -4.92
CA MET A 3 17.81 -11.30 -3.59
C MET A 3 18.36 -10.18 -2.75
N PHE A 4 17.53 -9.64 -1.86
CA PHE A 4 17.89 -8.66 -0.86
C PHE A 4 18.43 -9.36 0.39
N ASN A 5 19.69 -9.76 0.34
CA ASN A 5 20.29 -10.64 1.35
C ASN A 5 21.07 -9.91 2.44
N GLU A 6 21.28 -8.60 2.30
CA GLU A 6 22.01 -7.79 3.27
C GLU A 6 21.49 -6.35 3.28
N TRP A 7 21.40 -5.76 4.46
CA TRP A 7 21.11 -4.35 4.61
C TRP A 7 21.74 -3.79 5.89
N ARG A 8 22.53 -2.72 5.76
CA ARG A 8 23.21 -2.02 6.87
C ARG A 8 23.99 -2.98 7.81
N GLY A 9 24.60 -4.04 7.28
CA GLY A 9 25.36 -5.04 8.04
C GLY A 9 24.53 -6.18 8.63
N PHE A 10 23.21 -6.22 8.41
CA PHE A 10 22.38 -7.35 8.77
C PHE A 10 22.32 -8.36 7.63
N ASP A 11 22.67 -9.64 7.92
CA ASP A 11 22.46 -10.75 6.99
C ASP A 11 20.97 -11.14 7.02
N LEU A 12 20.32 -11.00 5.89
CA LEU A 12 18.89 -11.28 5.69
C LEU A 12 18.66 -12.61 4.95
N THR A 13 19.71 -13.33 4.59
CA THR A 13 19.64 -14.54 3.73
C THR A 13 18.66 -15.57 4.27
N LYS A 14 18.77 -15.93 5.55
CA LYS A 14 17.88 -16.92 6.17
C LYS A 14 16.42 -16.46 6.23
N ARG A 15 16.20 -15.15 6.50
CA ARG A 15 14.86 -14.55 6.51
C ARG A 15 14.22 -14.65 5.14
N CYS A 16 14.94 -14.23 4.09
CA CYS A 16 14.47 -14.36 2.70
C CYS A 16 14.18 -15.81 2.32
N GLU A 17 15.05 -16.77 2.67
CA GLU A 17 14.81 -18.18 2.40
C GLU A 17 13.51 -18.68 3.03
N LYS A 18 13.23 -18.36 4.29
CA LYS A 18 11.98 -18.76 4.96
C LYS A 18 10.76 -18.24 4.21
N PHE A 19 10.74 -16.94 3.85
CA PHE A 19 9.64 -16.37 3.08
C PHE A 19 9.48 -17.01 1.72
N TYR A 20 10.57 -17.22 0.96
CA TYR A 20 10.49 -17.86 -0.36
C TYR A 20 10.00 -19.31 -0.29
N ARG A 21 10.40 -20.06 0.72
CA ARG A 21 9.90 -21.43 0.94
C ARG A 21 8.40 -21.42 1.23
N ALA A 22 7.94 -20.51 2.09
CA ALA A 22 6.53 -20.36 2.41
C ALA A 22 5.70 -19.98 1.17
N LEU A 23 6.19 -19.03 0.36
CA LEU A 23 5.53 -18.60 -0.87
C LEU A 23 5.46 -19.71 -1.93
N ARG A 24 6.49 -20.58 -2.02
CA ARG A 24 6.48 -21.76 -2.88
C ARG A 24 5.67 -22.92 -2.32
N ARG A 25 5.05 -22.74 -1.14
CA ARG A 25 4.29 -23.78 -0.44
C ARG A 25 5.10 -25.06 -0.20
N GLU A 26 6.39 -24.91 0.09
CA GLU A 26 7.24 -26.03 0.42
C GLU A 26 6.78 -26.66 1.74
N PRO A 27 6.87 -28.02 1.87
CA PRO A 27 6.46 -28.69 3.11
C PRO A 27 7.24 -28.16 4.33
N VAL A 28 6.52 -27.83 5.38
CA VAL A 28 7.08 -27.45 6.68
C VAL A 28 7.32 -28.71 7.48
N THR A 29 8.58 -29.04 7.74
CA THR A 29 8.98 -30.19 8.57
C THR A 29 9.43 -29.80 9.96
N ASP A 30 9.69 -28.50 10.16
CA ASP A 30 10.16 -27.91 11.41
C ASP A 30 9.43 -26.56 11.62
N PRO A 31 8.85 -26.29 12.80
CA PRO A 31 8.23 -25.00 13.10
C PRO A 31 9.14 -23.79 12.85
N GLU A 32 10.46 -23.91 13.03
CA GLU A 32 11.42 -22.85 12.76
C GLU A 32 11.49 -22.42 11.30
N GLN A 33 10.92 -23.21 10.39
CA GLN A 33 10.84 -22.89 8.95
C GLN A 33 9.70 -21.92 8.61
N ILE A 34 8.79 -21.68 9.57
CA ILE A 34 7.67 -20.76 9.38
C ILE A 34 8.20 -19.33 9.58
N PRO A 35 8.08 -18.44 8.56
CA PRO A 35 8.49 -17.06 8.74
C PRO A 35 7.55 -16.33 9.69
N ILE A 36 8.11 -15.63 10.67
CA ILE A 36 7.39 -14.79 11.61
C ILE A 36 7.90 -13.37 11.45
N SER A 37 7.02 -12.45 11.09
CA SER A 37 7.32 -11.02 11.06
C SER A 37 6.40 -10.29 12.01
N ILE A 38 6.98 -9.53 12.93
CA ILE A 38 6.23 -8.71 13.88
C ILE A 38 6.05 -7.34 13.26
N PHE A 39 4.81 -7.05 12.83
CA PHE A 39 4.50 -5.72 12.33
C PHE A 39 4.55 -4.70 13.46
N MET A 40 5.46 -3.76 13.35
CA MET A 40 5.54 -2.61 14.24
C MET A 40 5.07 -1.39 13.48
N PRO A 41 3.92 -0.81 13.84
CA PRO A 41 3.47 0.42 13.21
C PRO A 41 4.47 1.53 13.52
N MET A 42 5.14 2.02 12.50
CA MET A 42 6.04 3.15 12.57
C MET A 42 5.27 4.38 12.09
N TYR A 43 4.39 4.90 12.96
CA TYR A 43 3.68 6.14 12.67
C TYR A 43 4.45 7.32 13.27
N PRO A 44 5.11 8.10 12.44
CA PRO A 44 5.70 9.32 12.93
C PRO A 44 4.59 10.30 13.28
N GLY A 45 4.73 10.93 14.40
CA GLY A 45 4.00 12.15 14.62
C GLY A 45 4.53 13.23 13.68
N GLY A 46 3.68 13.79 12.84
CA GLY A 46 4.03 14.98 12.11
C GLY A 46 3.66 14.98 10.62
N LEU A 47 3.24 16.14 10.16
CA LEU A 47 2.81 16.38 8.79
C LEU A 47 3.97 16.20 7.78
N ALA A 48 5.20 16.52 8.18
CA ALA A 48 6.40 16.41 7.35
C ALA A 48 6.61 14.99 6.78
N TYR A 49 6.16 13.96 7.49
CA TYR A 49 6.21 12.57 6.99
C TYR A 49 5.42 12.37 5.70
N TYR A 50 4.32 13.08 5.54
CA TYR A 50 3.45 12.98 4.37
C TYR A 50 3.77 14.02 3.29
N GLU A 51 4.58 15.01 3.58
CA GLU A 51 4.93 16.09 2.66
C GLU A 51 6.31 15.93 2.04
N ASP A 52 7.27 15.36 2.79
CA ASP A 52 8.66 15.21 2.38
C ASP A 52 9.05 13.72 2.28
N PRO A 53 9.34 13.22 1.06
CA PRO A 53 9.75 11.83 0.87
C PRO A 53 11.07 11.49 1.59
N ALA A 54 11.97 12.47 1.82
CA ALA A 54 13.19 12.22 2.56
C ALA A 54 12.89 11.93 4.04
N VAL A 55 11.90 12.61 4.62
CA VAL A 55 11.47 12.38 6.00
C VAL A 55 10.82 11.00 6.14
N MET A 56 9.91 10.64 5.22
CA MET A 56 9.27 9.32 5.24
C MET A 56 10.30 8.20 5.10
N LEU A 57 11.22 8.32 4.13
CA LEU A 57 12.25 7.32 3.89
C LEU A 57 13.13 7.14 5.12
N LYS A 58 13.68 8.24 5.63
CA LYS A 58 14.57 8.20 6.81
C LYS A 58 13.86 7.55 8.01
N TYR A 59 12.61 7.90 8.23
CA TYR A 59 11.84 7.38 9.35
C TYR A 59 11.66 5.87 9.26
N GLN A 60 11.30 5.36 8.08
CA GLN A 60 11.14 3.93 7.86
C GLN A 60 12.48 3.19 7.95
N GLU A 61 13.57 3.76 7.41
CA GLU A 61 14.91 3.19 7.56
C GLU A 61 15.36 3.11 9.01
N ASP A 62 15.18 4.18 9.78
CA ASP A 62 15.53 4.21 11.21
C ASP A 62 14.70 3.19 12.00
N GLY A 63 13.42 3.08 11.70
CA GLY A 63 12.53 2.11 12.31
C GLY A 63 12.93 0.66 12.00
N HIS A 64 13.24 0.36 10.76
CA HIS A 64 13.73 -0.97 10.38
C HIS A 64 15.09 -1.29 11.00
N PHE A 65 15.99 -0.31 11.06
CA PHE A 65 17.28 -0.49 11.74
C PHE A 65 17.08 -0.81 13.23
N TRP A 66 16.21 -0.07 13.91
CA TRP A 66 15.86 -0.33 15.29
C TRP A 66 15.24 -1.72 15.47
N HIS A 67 14.30 -2.09 14.60
CA HIS A 67 13.63 -3.39 14.62
C HIS A 67 14.64 -4.54 14.49
N LEU A 68 15.46 -4.51 13.46
CA LEU A 68 16.48 -5.55 13.23
C LEU A 68 17.50 -5.64 14.37
N SER A 69 17.75 -4.54 15.08
CA SER A 69 18.70 -4.50 16.21
C SER A 69 18.10 -5.00 17.52
N ASN A 70 16.77 -5.01 17.68
CA ASN A 70 16.12 -5.24 18.98
C ASN A 70 15.08 -6.36 18.96
N VAL A 71 14.62 -6.80 17.79
CA VAL A 71 13.57 -7.81 17.65
C VAL A 71 14.13 -9.01 16.89
N GLU A 72 14.03 -10.18 17.51
CA GLU A 72 14.44 -11.45 16.90
C GLU A 72 13.24 -12.07 16.18
N ASP A 73 13.09 -11.73 14.90
CA ASP A 73 12.05 -12.25 14.02
C ASP A 73 12.58 -12.38 12.58
N ASP A 74 11.69 -12.67 11.62
CA ASP A 74 12.07 -12.83 10.20
C ASP A 74 11.71 -11.58 9.36
N THR A 75 11.48 -10.41 9.97
CA THR A 75 11.17 -9.18 9.26
C THR A 75 12.27 -8.82 8.26
N ILE A 76 11.84 -8.54 7.02
CA ILE A 76 12.69 -8.03 5.94
C ILE A 76 12.37 -6.55 5.76
N PRO A 77 13.36 -5.66 5.86
CA PRO A 77 13.11 -4.22 5.73
C PRO A 77 12.72 -3.85 4.30
N TYR A 78 11.83 -2.89 4.16
CA TYR A 78 11.36 -2.35 2.88
C TYR A 78 10.86 -0.91 3.08
N PHE A 79 10.77 -0.16 2.01
CA PHE A 79 10.09 1.12 2.01
C PHE A 79 8.69 0.97 1.42
N MET A 80 7.70 1.56 2.06
CA MET A 80 6.34 1.63 1.54
C MET A 80 5.82 3.07 1.65
N PRO A 81 5.44 3.72 0.54
CA PRO A 81 4.83 5.05 0.61
C PRO A 81 3.47 4.93 1.31
N TRP A 82 3.41 5.38 2.56
CA TRP A 82 2.24 5.22 3.41
C TRP A 82 1.36 6.47 3.39
N PHE A 83 0.20 6.37 2.75
CA PHE A 83 -0.80 7.43 2.68
C PHE A 83 -2.19 6.95 3.12
N GLY A 84 -2.23 5.92 3.98
CA GLY A 84 -3.46 5.30 4.42
C GLY A 84 -4.19 4.56 3.30
N THR A 85 -5.39 4.09 3.61
CA THR A 85 -6.17 3.20 2.73
C THR A 85 -6.97 3.93 1.65
N GLY A 86 -6.93 5.26 1.63
CA GLY A 86 -7.79 6.10 0.78
C GLY A 86 -7.19 6.54 -0.56
N VAL A 87 -5.99 6.07 -0.93
CA VAL A 87 -5.28 6.56 -2.13
C VAL A 87 -6.11 6.36 -3.40
N LEU A 88 -6.62 5.15 -3.63
CA LEU A 88 -7.41 4.87 -4.83
C LEU A 88 -8.77 5.58 -4.81
N ALA A 89 -9.44 5.63 -3.65
CA ALA A 89 -10.71 6.34 -3.51
C ALA A 89 -10.56 7.85 -3.72
N SER A 90 -9.43 8.44 -3.30
CA SER A 90 -9.14 9.86 -3.55
C SER A 90 -9.06 10.20 -5.04
N ALA A 91 -8.55 9.28 -5.85
CA ALA A 91 -8.46 9.46 -7.28
C ALA A 91 -9.83 9.42 -8.00
N PHE A 92 -10.83 8.80 -7.38
CA PHE A 92 -12.23 8.88 -7.81
C PHE A 92 -12.98 10.10 -7.27
N GLY A 93 -12.32 10.94 -6.43
CA GLY A 93 -12.88 12.19 -5.93
C GLY A 93 -13.29 12.18 -4.46
N CYS A 94 -13.05 11.10 -3.71
CA CYS A 94 -13.26 11.12 -2.27
C CYS A 94 -12.29 12.08 -1.58
N ALA A 95 -12.81 12.88 -0.64
CA ALA A 95 -11.96 13.72 0.18
C ALA A 95 -11.12 12.87 1.16
N VAL A 96 -9.84 13.16 1.23
CA VAL A 96 -8.93 12.56 2.19
C VAL A 96 -8.52 13.60 3.21
N ARG A 97 -8.73 13.29 4.50
CA ARG A 97 -8.20 14.07 5.60
C ARG A 97 -6.76 13.67 5.84
N MET A 98 -5.85 14.63 5.69
CA MET A 98 -4.46 14.47 6.08
C MET A 98 -4.31 14.77 7.59
N PRO A 99 -3.36 14.15 8.29
CA PRO A 99 -2.99 14.54 9.65
C PRO A 99 -2.60 16.02 9.72
N THR A 100 -2.83 16.62 10.87
CA THR A 100 -2.38 17.99 11.22
C THR A 100 -1.50 17.90 12.46
N GLU A 101 -0.87 19.00 12.86
CA GLU A 101 -0.09 19.05 14.10
C GLU A 101 -0.90 18.64 15.35
N ASP A 102 -2.21 18.94 15.34
CA ASP A 102 -3.13 18.62 16.43
C ASP A 102 -3.71 17.20 16.32
N THR A 103 -3.52 16.51 15.18
CA THR A 103 -4.12 15.21 14.88
C THR A 103 -3.10 14.18 14.41
N ILE A 104 -1.87 14.29 14.87
CA ILE A 104 -0.73 13.41 14.53
C ILE A 104 -0.97 11.92 14.79
N GLU A 105 -1.94 11.58 15.62
CA GLU A 105 -2.29 10.19 15.94
C GLU A 105 -3.11 9.52 14.81
N PHE A 106 -3.53 10.28 13.80
CA PHE A 106 -4.39 9.78 12.74
C PHE A 106 -3.62 9.62 11.43
N GLU A 107 -3.89 8.52 10.75
CA GLU A 107 -3.45 8.31 9.38
C GLU A 107 -4.31 9.09 8.38
N PRO A 108 -3.79 9.35 7.16
CA PRO A 108 -4.63 9.82 6.06
C PRO A 108 -5.82 8.89 5.85
N ALA A 109 -7.03 9.43 5.82
CA ALA A 109 -8.24 8.64 5.70
C ALA A 109 -9.30 9.33 4.85
N CYS A 110 -10.06 8.55 4.08
CA CYS A 110 -11.27 9.03 3.44
C CYS A 110 -12.28 9.46 4.50
N VAL A 111 -12.77 10.68 4.41
CA VAL A 111 -13.70 11.26 5.38
C VAL A 111 -15.14 11.30 4.88
N THR A 112 -15.34 11.25 3.57
CA THR A 112 -16.68 11.25 2.95
C THR A 112 -16.66 10.35 1.71
N HIS A 113 -17.77 9.65 1.47
CA HIS A 113 -18.03 9.04 0.17
C HIS A 113 -18.32 10.14 -0.88
N CYS A 114 -18.15 9.80 -2.15
CA CYS A 114 -18.32 10.76 -3.25
C CYS A 114 -19.50 10.43 -4.17
N LEU A 115 -20.14 9.28 -3.99
CA LEU A 115 -21.33 8.87 -4.74
C LEU A 115 -22.55 8.93 -3.84
N GLU A 116 -23.58 9.67 -4.27
CA GLU A 116 -24.83 9.86 -3.53
C GLU A 116 -25.95 8.99 -4.06
N SER A 117 -25.82 8.47 -5.28
CA SER A 117 -26.81 7.61 -5.95
C SER A 117 -26.19 6.66 -6.96
N PRO A 118 -26.85 5.53 -7.31
CA PRO A 118 -26.38 4.64 -8.39
C PRO A 118 -26.17 5.35 -9.74
N LYS A 119 -26.91 6.43 -10.00
CA LYS A 119 -26.79 7.21 -11.24
C LYS A 119 -25.46 7.95 -11.37
N ASP A 120 -24.77 8.18 -10.27
CA ASP A 120 -23.48 8.88 -10.27
C ASP A 120 -22.37 7.99 -10.81
N VAL A 121 -22.55 6.65 -10.79
CA VAL A 121 -21.61 5.69 -11.37
C VAL A 121 -21.35 5.99 -12.84
N ALA A 122 -22.40 6.30 -13.61
CA ALA A 122 -22.27 6.63 -15.03
C ALA A 122 -21.46 7.94 -15.32
N ARG A 123 -21.18 8.74 -14.31
CA ARG A 123 -20.38 9.98 -14.42
C ARG A 123 -18.93 9.81 -14.00
N LEU A 124 -18.61 8.71 -13.33
CA LEU A 124 -17.25 8.43 -12.94
C LEU A 124 -16.35 8.30 -14.17
N LYS A 125 -15.11 8.70 -13.98
CA LYS A 125 -14.06 8.54 -14.99
C LYS A 125 -12.97 7.67 -14.42
N MET A 126 -12.28 6.94 -15.30
CA MET A 126 -11.08 6.23 -14.93
C MET A 126 -10.03 7.22 -14.41
N PRO A 127 -9.48 7.03 -13.20
CA PRO A 127 -8.48 7.93 -12.65
C PRO A 127 -7.20 7.97 -13.49
N ASP A 128 -6.60 9.14 -13.57
CA ASP A 128 -5.26 9.34 -14.14
C ASP A 128 -4.22 9.31 -12.99
N PRO A 129 -3.33 8.30 -12.94
CA PRO A 129 -2.34 8.16 -11.87
C PRO A 129 -1.38 9.34 -11.71
N TYR A 130 -1.23 10.15 -12.76
CA TYR A 130 -0.34 11.30 -12.76
C TYR A 130 -1.01 12.62 -12.37
N ARG A 131 -2.34 12.59 -12.13
CA ARG A 131 -3.12 13.81 -11.90
C ARG A 131 -4.12 13.73 -10.76
N ASP A 132 -4.69 12.55 -10.50
CA ASP A 132 -5.86 12.45 -9.67
C ASP A 132 -5.54 11.99 -8.24
N GLY A 133 -6.18 12.62 -7.28
CA GLY A 133 -6.10 12.31 -5.86
C GLY A 133 -4.67 12.33 -5.31
N LEU A 134 -4.34 11.33 -4.50
CA LEU A 134 -3.02 11.17 -3.89
C LEU A 134 -2.03 10.39 -4.78
N MET A 135 -2.46 9.85 -5.91
CA MET A 135 -1.60 9.02 -6.77
C MET A 135 -0.30 9.72 -7.19
N PRO A 136 -0.31 10.99 -7.68
CA PRO A 136 0.94 11.68 -8.05
C PRO A 136 1.90 11.85 -6.87
N THR A 137 1.37 12.07 -5.67
CA THR A 137 2.18 12.17 -4.44
C THR A 137 2.84 10.83 -4.13
N VAL A 138 2.10 9.73 -4.20
CA VAL A 138 2.65 8.38 -4.01
C VAL A 138 3.79 8.10 -4.99
N LEU A 139 3.61 8.42 -6.29
CA LEU A 139 4.65 8.22 -7.30
C LEU A 139 5.91 9.03 -6.99
N LYS A 140 5.76 10.29 -6.56
CA LYS A 140 6.90 11.13 -6.11
C LYS A 140 7.69 10.46 -4.99
N PHE A 141 7.01 9.82 -4.03
CA PHE A 141 7.65 9.14 -2.90
C PHE A 141 8.32 7.83 -3.32
N ILE A 142 7.71 7.07 -4.24
CA ILE A 142 8.33 5.89 -4.86
C ILE A 142 9.61 6.29 -5.58
N ASP A 143 9.55 7.27 -6.49
CA ASP A 143 10.70 7.72 -7.28
C ASP A 143 11.84 8.19 -6.37
N TYR A 144 11.51 8.92 -5.30
CA TYR A 144 12.51 9.37 -4.34
C TYR A 144 13.18 8.19 -3.63
N ALA A 145 12.40 7.23 -3.14
CA ALA A 145 12.94 6.06 -2.43
C ALA A 145 13.82 5.19 -3.34
N VAL A 146 13.38 4.95 -4.58
CA VAL A 146 14.17 4.21 -5.58
C VAL A 146 15.51 4.89 -5.88
N ALA A 147 15.54 6.23 -5.88
CA ALA A 147 16.76 6.98 -6.18
C ALA A 147 17.70 7.14 -4.97
N HIS A 148 17.23 6.99 -3.73
CA HIS A 148 18.00 7.39 -2.53
C HIS A 148 18.14 6.27 -1.49
N SER A 149 17.63 5.08 -1.73
CA SER A 149 17.74 3.95 -0.79
C SER A 149 18.01 2.64 -1.52
N ASP A 150 18.68 1.74 -0.81
CA ASP A 150 18.86 0.35 -1.25
C ASP A 150 17.71 -0.56 -0.76
N LEU A 151 16.75 -0.02 -0.01
CA LEU A 151 15.59 -0.77 0.44
C LEU A 151 14.72 -1.17 -0.77
N PRO A 152 14.20 -2.40 -0.77
CA PRO A 152 13.13 -2.74 -1.68
C PRO A 152 11.93 -1.80 -1.47
N VAL A 153 11.38 -1.29 -2.56
CA VAL A 153 10.22 -0.41 -2.52
C VAL A 153 8.97 -1.21 -2.77
N GLY A 154 8.03 -1.17 -1.84
CA GLY A 154 6.71 -1.79 -1.96
C GLY A 154 5.68 -0.86 -2.56
N LEU A 155 4.54 -1.43 -2.92
CA LEU A 155 3.37 -0.66 -3.34
C LEU A 155 2.77 0.10 -2.14
N THR A 156 2.15 1.25 -2.39
CA THR A 156 1.31 1.90 -1.36
C THR A 156 0.14 1.00 -0.97
N ASP A 157 -0.42 1.20 0.21
CA ASP A 157 -1.65 0.51 0.58
C ASP A 157 -2.78 0.96 -0.36
N MET A 158 -3.36 0.00 -1.05
CA MET A 158 -4.46 0.23 -1.99
C MET A 158 -5.79 -0.26 -1.45
N ASN A 159 -5.76 -0.90 -0.25
CA ASN A 159 -6.91 -1.61 0.27
C ASN A 159 -7.40 -2.68 -0.75
N SER A 160 -8.63 -3.13 -0.66
CA SER A 160 -9.22 -4.02 -1.66
C SER A 160 -10.16 -3.26 -2.60
N VAL A 161 -10.49 -3.87 -3.75
CA VAL A 161 -11.52 -3.34 -4.66
C VAL A 161 -12.82 -3.09 -3.91
N LEU A 162 -13.27 -4.05 -3.10
CA LEU A 162 -14.51 -3.93 -2.33
C LEU A 162 -14.44 -2.79 -1.30
N SER A 163 -13.32 -2.68 -0.58
CA SER A 163 -13.14 -1.60 0.40
C SER A 163 -13.12 -0.23 -0.29
N THR A 164 -12.52 -0.13 -1.47
CA THR A 164 -12.56 1.11 -2.26
C THR A 164 -13.99 1.44 -2.68
N VAL A 165 -14.76 0.46 -3.16
CA VAL A 165 -16.18 0.68 -3.50
C VAL A 165 -16.97 1.17 -2.27
N LEU A 166 -16.74 0.58 -1.10
CA LEU A 166 -17.34 1.04 0.16
C LEU A 166 -16.95 2.47 0.52
N GLN A 167 -15.70 2.88 0.25
CA GLN A 167 -15.28 4.27 0.44
C GLN A 167 -15.98 5.23 -0.53
N LEU A 168 -16.26 4.79 -1.76
CA LEU A 168 -16.94 5.61 -2.78
C LEU A 168 -18.43 5.79 -2.47
N THR A 169 -19.10 4.77 -1.98
CA THR A 169 -20.57 4.73 -1.79
C THR A 169 -21.02 5.01 -0.36
N GLY A 170 -20.16 4.75 0.62
CA GLY A 170 -20.56 4.59 2.02
C GLY A 170 -21.18 3.21 2.28
N TYR A 171 -21.07 2.72 3.51
CA TYR A 171 -21.50 1.36 3.88
C TYR A 171 -23.00 1.12 3.65
N GLU A 172 -23.82 2.06 4.08
CA GLU A 172 -25.27 1.92 3.96
C GLU A 172 -25.72 1.87 2.49
N ASN A 173 -25.27 2.85 1.70
CA ASN A 173 -25.60 2.91 0.28
C ASN A 173 -25.09 1.70 -0.49
N PHE A 174 -23.88 1.20 -0.17
CA PHE A 174 -23.37 -0.01 -0.81
C PHE A 174 -24.35 -1.18 -0.74
N PHE A 175 -24.84 -1.49 0.46
CA PHE A 175 -25.76 -2.62 0.65
C PHE A 175 -27.12 -2.37 0.01
N LEU A 176 -27.64 -1.15 0.12
CA LEU A 176 -28.91 -0.77 -0.50
C LEU A 176 -28.84 -0.88 -2.03
N TRP A 177 -27.78 -0.34 -2.63
CA TRP A 177 -27.64 -0.33 -4.09
C TRP A 177 -27.32 -1.70 -4.69
N CYS A 178 -26.69 -2.58 -3.94
CA CYS A 178 -26.56 -3.99 -4.36
C CYS A 178 -27.92 -4.65 -4.60
N TYR A 179 -28.97 -4.20 -3.90
CA TYR A 179 -30.32 -4.70 -4.05
C TYR A 179 -31.15 -3.88 -5.05
N ASP A 180 -31.07 -2.54 -4.95
CA ASP A 180 -31.91 -1.61 -5.72
C ASP A 180 -31.43 -1.43 -7.16
N ASP A 181 -30.12 -1.41 -7.39
CA ASP A 181 -29.50 -1.27 -8.72
C ASP A 181 -28.21 -2.10 -8.84
N PRO A 182 -28.34 -3.43 -8.90
CA PRO A 182 -27.19 -4.32 -9.02
C PRO A 182 -26.36 -4.08 -10.30
N ALA A 183 -26.98 -3.54 -11.36
CA ALA A 183 -26.28 -3.25 -12.60
C ALA A 183 -25.26 -2.12 -12.42
N ALA A 184 -25.66 -1.02 -11.78
CA ALA A 184 -24.75 0.08 -11.45
C ALA A 184 -23.63 -0.38 -10.50
N MET A 185 -23.94 -1.27 -9.53
CA MET A 185 -22.92 -1.81 -8.63
C MET A 185 -21.91 -2.70 -9.34
N HIS A 186 -22.35 -3.53 -10.31
CA HIS A 186 -21.44 -4.31 -11.16
C HIS A 186 -20.52 -3.42 -12.00
N GLU A 187 -21.08 -2.35 -12.57
CA GLU A 187 -20.30 -1.36 -13.34
C GLU A 187 -19.24 -0.68 -12.46
N LEU A 188 -19.62 -0.24 -11.25
CA LEU A 188 -18.72 0.38 -10.29
C LEU A 188 -17.57 -0.55 -9.88
N VAL A 189 -17.90 -1.80 -9.51
CA VAL A 189 -16.89 -2.81 -9.14
C VAL A 189 -15.94 -3.08 -10.31
N ALA A 190 -16.44 -3.20 -11.52
CA ALA A 190 -15.62 -3.41 -12.72
C ALA A 190 -14.66 -2.23 -12.95
N MET A 191 -15.14 -0.99 -12.85
CA MET A 191 -14.33 0.22 -13.00
C MET A 191 -13.25 0.32 -11.93
N VAL A 192 -13.59 0.08 -10.66
CA VAL A 192 -12.62 0.10 -9.56
C VAL A 192 -11.59 -1.02 -9.71
N THR A 193 -12.00 -2.20 -10.20
CA THR A 193 -11.07 -3.31 -10.49
C THR A 193 -10.05 -2.92 -11.56
N GLU A 194 -10.50 -2.33 -12.64
CA GLU A 194 -9.61 -1.87 -13.71
C GLU A 194 -8.65 -0.78 -13.21
N ALA A 195 -9.17 0.19 -12.46
CA ALA A 195 -8.35 1.24 -11.85
C ALA A 195 -7.29 0.66 -10.90
N PHE A 196 -7.66 -0.34 -10.10
CA PHE A 196 -6.74 -1.04 -9.20
C PHE A 196 -5.61 -1.73 -9.98
N ILE A 197 -5.95 -2.42 -11.07
CA ILE A 197 -4.98 -3.09 -11.93
C ILE A 197 -4.04 -2.08 -12.60
N GLN A 198 -4.58 -1.00 -13.15
CA GLN A 198 -3.78 0.04 -13.80
C GLN A 198 -2.85 0.73 -12.80
N TRP A 199 -3.37 1.08 -11.62
CA TRP A 199 -2.59 1.71 -10.57
C TRP A 199 -1.45 0.81 -10.08
N THR A 200 -1.70 -0.49 -9.91
CA THR A 200 -0.67 -1.46 -9.59
C THR A 200 0.45 -1.48 -10.63
N LYS A 201 0.08 -1.50 -11.93
CA LYS A 201 1.05 -1.51 -13.03
C LYS A 201 1.92 -0.26 -13.04
N VAL A 202 1.31 0.91 -12.86
CA VAL A 202 2.04 2.20 -12.84
C VAL A 202 3.01 2.25 -11.66
N GLN A 203 2.60 1.87 -10.47
CA GLN A 203 3.52 1.82 -9.32
C GLN A 203 4.70 0.87 -9.59
N LYS A 204 4.44 -0.33 -10.13
CA LYS A 204 5.49 -1.30 -10.46
C LYS A 204 6.47 -0.79 -11.53
N GLU A 205 5.99 -0.02 -12.49
CA GLU A 205 6.84 0.63 -13.49
C GLU A 205 7.79 1.64 -12.83
N HIS A 206 7.30 2.48 -11.92
CA HIS A 206 8.12 3.44 -11.16
C HIS A 206 9.13 2.75 -10.24
N ILE A 207 8.73 1.65 -9.60
CA ILE A 207 9.62 0.83 -8.76
C ILE A 207 10.68 0.11 -9.60
N GLY A 208 10.43 -0.15 -10.89
CA GLY A 208 11.27 -1.00 -11.73
C GLY A 208 11.05 -2.49 -11.48
N GLU A 209 9.87 -2.87 -10.99
CA GLU A 209 9.51 -4.23 -10.60
C GLU A 209 8.70 -4.94 -11.69
N PRO A 210 9.00 -6.22 -12.03
CA PRO A 210 8.21 -6.95 -13.00
C PRO A 210 6.81 -7.27 -12.48
N LEU A 211 5.83 -7.41 -13.39
CA LEU A 211 4.43 -7.65 -13.02
C LEU A 211 4.19 -8.97 -12.29
N ASN A 212 5.06 -9.95 -12.49
CA ASN A 212 4.95 -11.30 -11.90
C ASN A 212 5.76 -11.48 -10.62
N ALA A 213 6.35 -10.41 -10.08
CA ALA A 213 7.04 -10.42 -8.80
C ALA A 213 6.57 -9.25 -7.97
N SER A 214 6.73 -9.29 -6.66
CA SER A 214 6.38 -8.18 -5.80
C SER A 214 7.27 -8.11 -4.57
N ASN A 215 7.73 -6.89 -4.26
CA ASN A 215 8.31 -6.57 -2.97
C ASN A 215 7.23 -6.44 -1.88
N GLY A 216 6.01 -6.70 -2.26
CA GLY A 216 4.91 -6.91 -1.36
C GLY A 216 4.21 -5.66 -0.87
N LEU A 217 3.10 -5.94 -0.24
CA LEU A 217 2.35 -5.06 0.62
C LEU A 217 2.64 -5.50 2.06
N GLN A 218 2.95 -4.56 2.95
CA GLN A 218 3.17 -4.84 4.38
C GLN A 218 4.20 -5.95 4.67
N GLY A 219 5.28 -5.99 3.91
CA GLY A 219 6.36 -6.95 4.11
C GLY A 219 6.09 -8.37 3.60
N VAL A 220 5.04 -8.57 2.84
CA VAL A 220 4.81 -9.83 2.12
C VAL A 220 5.58 -9.81 0.81
N TRP A 221 6.57 -10.67 0.71
CA TRP A 221 7.42 -10.82 -0.47
C TRP A 221 6.86 -11.89 -1.39
N GLY A 222 6.84 -11.62 -2.69
CA GLY A 222 6.47 -12.58 -3.72
C GLY A 222 7.56 -12.77 -4.76
N PRO A 223 7.73 -14.00 -5.27
CA PRO A 223 8.61 -14.28 -6.40
C PRO A 223 8.03 -13.69 -7.69
#